data_4d98f4209cf9d6e471e92161e67bd2fc
#
_entry.id   4d98f4209cf9d6e471e92161e67bd2fc
#
_cell.length_a   1.000
_cell.length_b   1.000
_cell.length_c   1.000
_cell.angle_alpha   90.00
_cell.angle_beta   90.00
_cell.angle_gamma   90.00
#
_symmetry.space_group_name_H-M   'P 1'
#
loop_
_entity.id
_entity.type
_entity.pdbx_description
1 polymer ?
#
loop_
_entity_poly.entity_id
_entity_poly.type
_entity_poly.pdbx_seq_one_letter_code
_entity_poly.pdbx_strand_id
1 'polypeptide(L)'
;MVGSPYWMAPEIIDMSATPSAACDIWSLCCTILELTTGKPPHFDLAPMAALFRIVQDDVPRLPAGASEALRDFLLQCFNREAALRANARVLLGHAWLQRAPPLSPSEAAGFPATPPSCLQPPVSMTSQQPSRHVSSLNGKD
;
A
#
# COMPACT_ATOMS: atom_id res chain seq x y z
N MET A 1 -17.02 -4.16 7.09
CA MET A 1 -15.75 -3.46 6.79
C MET A 1 -14.68 -4.09 7.66
N VAL A 2 -13.71 -4.77 7.08
CA VAL A 2 -12.62 -5.45 7.81
C VAL A 2 -11.35 -4.64 7.54
N GLY A 3 -10.74 -4.10 8.59
CA GLY A 3 -9.50 -3.34 8.50
C GLY A 3 -9.51 -2.08 9.38
N SER A 4 -8.33 -1.54 9.63
CA SER A 4 -8.14 -0.33 10.43
C SER A 4 -8.39 0.89 9.55
N PRO A 5 -9.26 1.83 9.91
CA PRO A 5 -9.70 2.90 9.02
C PRO A 5 -8.65 3.97 8.75
N TYR A 6 -7.64 4.11 9.61
CA TYR A 6 -6.72 5.25 9.65
C TYR A 6 -5.81 5.40 8.41
N TRP A 7 -5.67 4.34 7.61
CA TRP A 7 -4.87 4.33 6.37
C TRP A 7 -5.74 4.30 5.10
N MET A 8 -7.07 4.28 5.26
CA MET A 8 -7.98 4.23 4.11
C MET A 8 -8.03 5.57 3.38
N ALA A 9 -8.03 5.51 2.05
CA ALA A 9 -8.21 6.70 1.22
C ALA A 9 -9.67 7.19 1.25
N PRO A 10 -9.93 8.51 1.14
CA PRO A 10 -11.28 9.08 1.23
C PRO A 10 -12.23 8.49 0.19
N GLU A 11 -11.79 8.29 -1.05
CA GLU A 11 -12.58 7.71 -2.14
C GLU A 11 -13.02 6.26 -1.89
N ILE A 12 -12.31 5.52 -1.02
CA ILE A 12 -12.69 4.17 -0.60
C ILE A 12 -13.76 4.21 0.49
N ILE A 13 -13.69 5.21 1.36
CA ILE A 13 -14.62 5.37 2.49
C ILE A 13 -15.98 5.82 1.97
N ASP A 14 -16.02 6.84 1.12
CA ASP A 14 -17.23 7.43 0.57
C ASP A 14 -17.72 6.76 -0.72
N MET A 15 -16.96 5.77 -1.22
CA MET A 15 -17.27 5.03 -2.46
C MET A 15 -17.44 5.94 -3.68
N SER A 16 -16.78 7.09 -3.70
CA SER A 16 -16.86 8.07 -4.79
C SER A 16 -16.10 7.63 -6.04
N ALA A 17 -15.12 6.70 -5.89
CA ALA A 17 -14.37 6.14 -7.01
C ALA A 17 -14.09 4.64 -6.82
N THR A 18 -13.81 3.95 -7.92
CA THR A 18 -13.34 2.56 -7.87
C THR A 18 -11.93 2.50 -7.30
N PRO A 19 -11.60 1.45 -6.50
CA PRO A 19 -10.25 1.25 -6.00
C PRO A 19 -9.19 1.26 -7.10
N SER A 20 -8.13 2.02 -6.90
CA SER A 20 -7.03 2.15 -7.86
C SER A 20 -5.69 2.24 -7.11
N ALA A 21 -4.57 2.22 -7.83
CA ALA A 21 -3.25 2.41 -7.25
C ALA A 21 -3.09 3.75 -6.47
N ALA A 22 -3.96 4.73 -6.70
CA ALA A 22 -3.97 5.97 -5.95
C ALA A 22 -4.33 5.76 -4.47
N CYS A 23 -5.16 4.75 -4.14
CA CYS A 23 -5.49 4.39 -2.76
C CYS A 23 -4.25 3.93 -2.00
N ASP A 24 -3.35 3.18 -2.65
CA ASP A 24 -2.11 2.69 -2.05
C ASP A 24 -1.14 3.83 -1.77
N ILE A 25 -1.11 4.85 -2.62
CA ILE A 25 -0.31 6.07 -2.40
C ILE A 25 -0.79 6.81 -1.14
N TRP A 26 -2.10 6.95 -0.94
CA TRP A 26 -2.66 7.51 0.28
C TRP A 26 -2.24 6.70 1.52
N SER A 27 -2.44 5.37 1.48
CA SER A 27 -2.10 4.47 2.59
C SER A 27 -0.61 4.50 2.91
N LEU A 28 0.27 4.54 1.88
CA LEU A 28 1.72 4.70 2.03
C LEU A 28 2.03 5.99 2.80
N CYS A 29 1.39 7.09 2.47
CA CYS A 29 1.64 8.37 3.14
C CYS A 29 1.13 8.42 4.57
N CYS A 30 0.02 7.74 4.87
CA CYS A 30 -0.40 7.52 6.26
C CYS A 30 0.67 6.76 7.05
N THR A 31 1.31 5.77 6.43
CA THR A 31 2.43 5.01 7.04
C THR A 31 3.66 5.91 7.24
N ILE A 32 4.00 6.77 6.29
CA ILE A 32 5.11 7.74 6.46
C ILE A 32 4.82 8.70 7.61
N LEU A 33 3.58 9.20 7.73
CA LEU A 33 3.18 10.01 8.89
C LEU A 33 3.32 9.24 10.20
N GLU A 34 2.87 7.99 10.24
CA GLU A 34 3.00 7.14 11.41
C GLU A 34 4.46 6.92 11.80
N LEU A 35 5.35 6.65 10.85
CA LEU A 35 6.79 6.50 11.10
C LEU A 35 7.44 7.79 11.65
N THR A 36 6.93 8.94 11.26
CA THR A 36 7.49 10.24 11.67
C THR A 36 6.87 10.79 12.96
N THR A 37 5.66 10.38 13.30
CA THR A 37 4.92 10.93 14.45
C THR A 37 4.60 9.88 15.53
N GLY A 38 4.81 8.59 15.23
CA GLY A 38 4.45 7.45 16.10
C GLY A 38 2.99 7.04 16.01
N LYS A 39 2.16 7.72 15.23
CA LYS A 39 0.73 7.44 15.07
C LYS A 39 0.25 7.77 13.66
N PRO A 40 -0.70 6.98 13.08
CA PRO A 40 -1.34 7.35 11.83
C PRO A 40 -2.25 8.58 11.99
N PRO A 41 -2.68 9.20 10.89
CA PRO A 41 -3.62 10.33 10.94
C PRO A 41 -4.90 9.97 11.71
N HIS A 42 -5.42 10.93 12.49
CA HIS A 42 -6.68 10.80 13.24
C HIS A 42 -6.73 9.65 14.28
N PHE A 43 -5.58 9.08 14.66
CA PHE A 43 -5.50 7.94 15.60
C PHE A 43 -6.13 8.23 16.97
N ASP A 44 -6.17 9.48 17.38
CA ASP A 44 -6.76 9.90 18.65
C ASP A 44 -8.30 9.91 18.62
N LEU A 45 -8.91 9.63 17.46
CA LEU A 45 -10.35 9.54 17.28
C LEU A 45 -10.83 8.08 17.28
N ALA A 46 -12.07 7.87 17.70
CA ALA A 46 -12.73 6.58 17.49
C ALA A 46 -12.83 6.25 15.98
N PRO A 47 -12.80 4.96 15.58
CA PRO A 47 -12.76 4.56 14.19
C PRO A 47 -13.78 5.24 13.28
N MET A 48 -15.04 5.34 13.71
CA MET A 48 -16.08 5.99 12.90
C MET A 48 -15.88 7.51 12.78
N ALA A 49 -15.40 8.16 13.83
CA ALA A 49 -15.08 9.59 13.80
C ALA A 49 -13.86 9.86 12.90
N ALA A 50 -12.87 8.97 12.90
CA ALA A 50 -11.72 9.05 12.00
C ALA A 50 -12.14 8.94 10.53
N LEU A 51 -12.99 7.97 10.16
CA LEU A 51 -13.53 7.83 8.81
C LEU A 51 -14.22 9.12 8.34
N PHE A 52 -15.04 9.73 9.20
CA PHE A 52 -15.72 10.98 8.89
C PHE A 52 -14.73 12.12 8.62
N ARG A 53 -13.68 12.23 9.45
CA ARG A 53 -12.64 13.26 9.29
C ARG A 53 -11.80 13.04 8.02
N ILE A 54 -11.43 11.80 7.70
CA ILE A 54 -10.69 11.49 6.47
C ILE A 54 -11.44 11.96 5.23
N VAL A 55 -12.76 11.81 5.21
CA VAL A 55 -13.58 12.24 4.08
C VAL A 55 -13.78 13.78 4.07
N GLN A 56 -13.81 14.44 5.22
CA GLN A 56 -14.07 15.89 5.30
C GLN A 56 -12.82 16.76 5.22
N ASP A 57 -11.70 16.34 5.80
CA ASP A 57 -10.50 17.14 5.84
C ASP A 57 -9.77 17.10 4.48
N ASP A 58 -9.28 18.25 4.03
CA ASP A 58 -8.55 18.32 2.76
C ASP A 58 -7.21 17.59 2.82
N VAL A 59 -6.48 17.75 3.93
CA VAL A 59 -5.17 17.12 4.15
C VAL A 59 -5.03 16.75 5.62
N PRO A 60 -4.49 15.55 5.95
CA PRO A 60 -4.15 15.21 7.31
C PRO A 60 -3.12 16.17 7.91
N ARG A 61 -3.14 16.32 9.23
CA ARG A 61 -2.19 17.19 9.94
C ARG A 61 -0.75 16.70 9.74
N LEU A 62 0.07 17.52 9.09
CA LEU A 62 1.48 17.22 8.84
C LEU A 62 2.36 17.49 10.07
N PRO A 63 3.49 16.76 10.25
CA PRO A 63 4.39 16.95 11.37
C PRO A 63 4.99 18.36 11.39
N ALA A 64 5.00 19.02 12.54
CA ALA A 64 5.54 20.38 12.68
C ALA A 64 7.04 20.47 12.35
N GLY A 65 7.81 19.39 12.59
CA GLY A 65 9.23 19.28 12.29
C GLY A 65 9.57 18.72 10.92
N ALA A 66 8.58 18.49 10.04
CA ALA A 66 8.83 17.96 8.70
C ALA A 66 9.68 18.93 7.87
N SER A 67 10.70 18.43 7.18
CA SER A 67 11.45 19.20 6.20
C SER A 67 10.52 19.68 5.08
N GLU A 68 10.90 20.77 4.40
CA GLU A 68 10.13 21.29 3.27
C GLU A 68 9.93 20.21 2.19
N ALA A 69 10.97 19.43 1.88
CA ALA A 69 10.88 18.34 0.91
C ALA A 69 9.90 17.22 1.36
N LEU A 70 9.85 16.87 2.64
CA LEU A 70 8.88 15.90 3.15
C LEU A 70 7.46 16.47 3.11
N ARG A 71 7.28 17.73 3.46
CA ARG A 71 5.96 18.39 3.38
C ARG A 71 5.42 18.38 1.96
N ASP A 72 6.25 18.75 0.98
CA ASP A 72 5.89 18.74 -0.43
C ASP A 72 5.53 17.34 -0.92
N PHE A 73 6.34 16.35 -0.56
CA PHE A 73 6.05 14.94 -0.86
C PHE A 73 4.68 14.50 -0.33
N LEU A 74 4.42 14.75 0.95
CA LEU A 74 3.16 14.37 1.60
C LEU A 74 1.95 15.09 0.99
N LEU A 75 2.07 16.37 0.64
CA LEU A 75 1.00 17.13 0.00
C LEU A 75 0.63 16.57 -1.39
N GLN A 76 1.62 16.10 -2.15
CA GLN A 76 1.36 15.44 -3.45
C GLN A 76 0.66 14.09 -3.29
N CYS A 77 0.90 13.39 -2.19
CA CYS A 77 0.28 12.11 -1.90
C CYS A 77 -1.12 12.24 -1.29
N PHE A 78 -1.34 13.24 -0.43
CA PHE A 78 -2.63 13.50 0.22
C PHE A 78 -3.60 14.34 -0.61
N ASN A 79 -3.43 14.34 -1.93
CA ASN A 79 -4.46 14.95 -2.77
C ASN A 79 -5.76 14.15 -2.63
N ARG A 80 -6.83 14.82 -2.19
CA ARG A 80 -8.14 14.21 -1.98
C ARG A 80 -8.72 13.64 -3.27
N GLU A 81 -8.53 14.37 -4.38
CA GLU A 81 -8.92 13.89 -5.69
C GLU A 81 -7.94 12.82 -6.17
N ALA A 82 -8.40 11.56 -6.22
CA ALA A 82 -7.56 10.42 -6.57
C ALA A 82 -6.90 10.56 -7.95
N ALA A 83 -7.59 11.20 -8.91
CA ALA A 83 -7.08 11.43 -10.26
C ALA A 83 -5.92 12.46 -10.31
N LEU A 84 -5.87 13.37 -9.34
CA LEU A 84 -4.82 14.39 -9.21
C LEU A 84 -3.70 13.98 -8.25
N ARG A 85 -3.88 12.88 -7.52
CA ARG A 85 -2.86 12.35 -6.60
C ARG A 85 -1.64 11.87 -7.37
N ALA A 86 -0.45 12.23 -6.90
CA ALA A 86 0.80 11.80 -7.53
C ALA A 86 0.89 10.28 -7.60
N ASN A 87 1.31 9.74 -8.72
CA ASN A 87 1.53 8.31 -8.88
C ASN A 87 2.94 7.89 -8.44
N ALA A 88 3.17 6.59 -8.24
CA ALA A 88 4.45 6.06 -7.78
C ALA A 88 5.64 6.47 -8.66
N ARG A 89 5.45 6.58 -9.98
CA ARG A 89 6.53 6.97 -10.91
C ARG A 89 6.98 8.42 -10.67
N VAL A 90 6.04 9.33 -10.46
CA VAL A 90 6.33 10.73 -10.13
C VAL A 90 7.03 10.82 -8.77
N LEU A 91 6.52 10.10 -7.79
CA LEU A 91 7.06 10.10 -6.43
C LEU A 91 8.48 9.52 -6.35
N LEU A 92 8.81 8.50 -7.13
CA LEU A 92 10.17 7.96 -7.21
C LEU A 92 11.20 8.98 -7.67
N GLY A 93 10.81 9.98 -8.46
CA GLY A 93 11.66 11.12 -8.87
C GLY A 93 11.67 12.28 -7.88
N HIS A 94 10.91 12.21 -6.78
CA HIS A 94 10.73 13.33 -5.87
C HIS A 94 12.01 13.64 -5.07
N ALA A 95 12.29 14.93 -4.87
CA ALA A 95 13.50 15.42 -4.21
C ALA A 95 13.69 14.86 -2.79
N TRP A 96 12.63 14.57 -2.07
CA TRP A 96 12.70 13.96 -0.74
C TRP A 96 13.33 12.57 -0.78
N LEU A 97 12.94 11.71 -1.73
CA LEU A 97 13.51 10.37 -1.90
C LEU A 97 14.93 10.41 -2.46
N GLN A 98 15.22 11.38 -3.33
CA GLN A 98 16.57 11.52 -3.93
C GLN A 98 17.62 12.02 -2.93
N ARG A 99 17.20 12.65 -1.84
CA ARG A 99 18.09 13.11 -0.76
C ARG A 99 18.41 12.06 0.29
N ALA A 100 17.70 10.93 0.29
CA ALA A 100 18.02 9.83 1.19
C ALA A 100 19.43 9.32 0.86
N PRO A 101 20.39 9.28 1.81
CA PRO A 101 21.67 8.65 1.56
C PRO A 101 21.43 7.18 1.21
N PRO A 102 22.19 6.59 0.27
CA PRO A 102 22.10 5.17 0.03
C PRO A 102 22.37 4.42 1.33
N LEU A 103 21.55 3.41 1.63
CA LEU A 103 21.78 2.55 2.79
C LEU A 103 23.19 2.01 2.72
N SER A 104 23.94 2.14 3.82
CA SER A 104 25.26 1.52 3.90
C SER A 104 25.13 -0.01 3.75
N PRO A 105 26.14 -0.73 3.24
CA PRO A 105 26.09 -2.17 3.12
C PRO A 105 25.72 -2.89 4.43
N SER A 106 26.07 -2.31 5.58
CA SER A 106 25.74 -2.87 6.90
C SER A 106 24.28 -2.67 7.27
N GLU A 107 23.64 -1.57 6.88
CA GLU A 107 22.22 -1.32 7.09
C GLU A 107 21.37 -2.14 6.12
N ALA A 108 21.83 -2.31 4.88
CA ALA A 108 21.18 -3.19 3.90
C ALA A 108 21.24 -4.68 4.32
N ALA A 109 22.30 -5.10 5.00
CA ALA A 109 22.46 -6.48 5.49
C ALA A 109 21.48 -6.83 6.64
N GLY A 110 20.89 -5.83 7.29
CA GLY A 110 19.87 -6.03 8.34
C GLY A 110 18.47 -6.42 7.79
N PHE A 111 18.23 -6.27 6.50
CA PHE A 111 16.99 -6.73 5.88
C PHE A 111 17.13 -8.20 5.46
N PRO A 112 16.20 -9.09 5.85
CA PRO A 112 16.22 -10.47 5.41
C PRO A 112 16.15 -10.51 3.87
N ALA A 113 17.13 -11.17 3.25
CA ALA A 113 17.22 -11.34 1.79
C ALA A 113 16.01 -12.12 1.20
N THR A 114 15.23 -12.76 2.05
CA THR A 114 14.02 -13.52 1.70
C THR A 114 12.79 -12.83 2.26
N PRO A 115 11.76 -12.55 1.43
CA PRO A 115 10.50 -12.03 1.96
C PRO A 115 9.90 -13.03 2.96
N PRO A 116 9.23 -12.55 4.02
CA PRO A 116 8.54 -13.43 4.95
C PRO A 116 7.57 -14.35 4.20
N SER A 117 7.42 -15.58 4.70
CA SER A 117 6.62 -16.65 4.07
C SER A 117 5.19 -16.24 3.68
N CYS A 118 4.63 -15.24 4.35
CA CYS A 118 3.30 -14.69 4.04
C CYS A 118 3.24 -13.90 2.71
N LEU A 119 4.39 -13.53 2.12
CA LEU A 119 4.48 -12.82 0.84
C LEU A 119 4.87 -13.73 -0.32
N GLN A 120 5.05 -15.03 -0.09
CA GLN A 120 5.31 -15.98 -1.17
C GLN A 120 4.00 -16.27 -1.92
N PRO A 121 4.00 -16.20 -3.27
CA PRO A 121 2.83 -16.61 -4.04
C PRO A 121 2.54 -18.10 -3.77
N PRO A 122 1.25 -18.51 -3.78
CA PRO A 122 0.90 -19.92 -3.57
C PRO A 122 1.60 -20.75 -4.65
N VAL A 123 2.32 -21.79 -4.20
CA VAL A 123 2.94 -22.77 -5.10
C VAL A 123 1.86 -23.33 -6.01
N SER A 124 2.04 -23.14 -7.30
CA SER A 124 1.15 -23.70 -8.32
C SER A 124 1.06 -25.20 -8.12
N MET A 125 -0.11 -25.71 -7.72
CA MET A 125 -0.38 -27.13 -7.73
C MET A 125 -0.32 -27.58 -9.19
N THR A 126 0.79 -28.19 -9.57
CA THR A 126 0.94 -28.87 -10.86
C THR A 126 -0.19 -29.88 -10.98
N SER A 127 -1.07 -29.66 -11.95
CA SER A 127 -2.16 -30.53 -12.28
C SER A 127 -1.61 -31.92 -12.62
N GLN A 128 -1.77 -32.88 -11.70
CA GLN A 128 -1.66 -34.30 -12.05
C GLN A 128 -2.78 -34.63 -13.03
N GLN A 129 -2.43 -34.82 -14.30
CA GLN A 129 -3.31 -35.43 -15.28
C GLN A 129 -3.60 -36.85 -14.85
N PRO A 130 -4.87 -37.28 -14.76
CA PRO A 130 -5.18 -38.68 -14.58
C PRO A 130 -4.83 -39.45 -15.86
N SER A 131 -3.97 -40.44 -15.72
CA SER A 131 -3.61 -41.40 -16.77
C SER A 131 -4.87 -42.07 -17.30
N ARG A 132 -5.20 -41.83 -18.57
CA ARG A 132 -6.25 -42.58 -19.27
C ARG A 132 -5.74 -44.00 -19.51
N HIS A 133 -6.25 -44.94 -18.76
CA HIS A 133 -6.13 -46.37 -19.01
C HIS A 133 -7.00 -46.69 -20.23
N VAL A 134 -6.36 -46.89 -21.38
CA VAL A 134 -7.02 -47.45 -22.58
C VAL A 134 -7.07 -48.95 -22.41
N SER A 135 -8.21 -49.50 -21.99
CA SER A 135 -8.47 -50.93 -22.06
C SER A 135 -8.81 -51.31 -23.49
N SER A 136 -7.86 -51.99 -24.12
CA SER A 136 -8.08 -52.69 -25.38
C SER A 136 -9.01 -53.89 -25.14
N LEU A 137 -10.23 -53.84 -25.59
CA LEU A 137 -11.09 -55.00 -25.72
C LEU A 137 -10.99 -55.52 -27.15
N ASN A 138 -10.17 -56.56 -27.24
CA ASN A 138 -10.15 -57.45 -28.39
C ASN A 138 -11.35 -58.41 -28.24
N GLY A 139 -12.36 -58.38 -29.14
CA GLY A 139 -13.48 -59.27 -29.22
C GLY A 139 -13.55 -59.85 -30.63
N LYS A 140 -13.14 -61.05 -30.72
CA LYS A 140 -13.47 -61.93 -31.86
C LYS A 140 -14.97 -62.27 -31.85
N ASP A 141 -15.58 -62.24 -32.96
CA ASP A 141 -16.34 -63.20 -33.78
C ASP A 141 -17.30 -62.44 -34.68
#